data_cc2aa1c74ccb54d12cae028891ccc818
#
_entry.id   cc2aa1c74ccb54d12cae028891ccc818
#
_cell.length_a   1.000
_cell.length_b   1.000
_cell.length_c   1.000
_cell.angle_alpha   90.00
_cell.angle_beta   90.00
_cell.angle_gamma   90.00
#
_symmetry.space_group_name_H-M   'P 1'
#
loop_
_entity.id
_entity.type
_entity.pdbx_description
1 polymer ?
#
loop_
_entity_poly.entity_id
_entity_poly.type
_entity_poly.pdbx_seq_one_letter_code
_entity_poly.pdbx_strand_id
1 'polypeptide(L)'
;LPHWPAPHWGEHRGFELPIYSWIPSIGTSNLVRIEGNTRFPKWRGDLIVASLSNVALHRVRLREGRAIIVERIEIGNRIRDFEAADDGSLVLLMEPGDLITVVPLEASDVAEITDPLVRGELLWAQCSGCHALDPTEGVRQGPHLQGIVGRTVASQPGYEYSQVLQGMDARWTEETLDAYLRDPQAFAPGNTMQFSGVKDPVDRAAIISYLSTK
;
A
#
# COMPACT_ATOMS: atom_id res chain seq x y z
N LEU A 1 -19.44 -29.91 22.70
CA LEU A 1 -19.25 -28.85 21.71
C LEU A 1 -20.12 -29.18 20.51
N PRO A 2 -20.95 -28.25 20.01
CA PRO A 2 -21.67 -28.50 18.79
C PRO A 2 -20.67 -28.74 17.68
N HIS A 3 -20.78 -29.89 17.02
CA HIS A 3 -20.01 -30.15 15.81
C HIS A 3 -20.45 -29.15 14.75
N TRP A 4 -19.56 -28.32 14.27
CA TRP A 4 -19.76 -27.65 13.00
C TRP A 4 -20.00 -28.74 11.96
N PRO A 5 -21.10 -28.71 11.21
CA PRO A 5 -21.28 -29.69 10.16
C PRO A 5 -20.13 -29.52 9.16
N ALA A 6 -19.22 -30.50 9.13
CA ALA A 6 -18.32 -30.67 8.02
C ALA A 6 -19.09 -31.28 6.84
N PRO A 7 -18.70 -31.19 5.65
CA PRO A 7 -17.87 -30.26 4.93
C PRO A 7 -18.52 -29.86 3.58
N HIS A 8 -19.32 -28.86 3.58
CA HIS A 8 -19.70 -28.25 2.31
C HIS A 8 -19.09 -26.84 2.23
N TRP A 9 -17.78 -26.79 2.23
CA TRP A 9 -17.02 -25.58 1.99
C TRP A 9 -17.48 -24.97 0.68
N GLY A 10 -18.20 -23.83 0.75
CA GLY A 10 -18.76 -23.14 -0.41
C GLY A 10 -20.28 -23.27 -0.59
N GLU A 11 -20.97 -24.17 0.13
CA GLU A 11 -22.43 -24.23 0.10
C GLU A 11 -23.04 -23.53 1.31
N HIS A 12 -23.35 -22.25 1.18
CA HIS A 12 -24.09 -21.47 2.18
C HIS A 12 -25.60 -21.67 1.98
N ARG A 13 -26.09 -22.91 1.99
CA ARG A 13 -27.53 -23.21 1.78
C ARG A 13 -28.38 -22.52 2.86
N GLY A 14 -29.24 -21.60 2.42
CA GLY A 14 -30.13 -20.85 3.31
C GLY A 14 -29.47 -19.61 3.97
N PHE A 15 -28.25 -19.24 3.58
CA PHE A 15 -27.57 -18.04 4.05
C PHE A 15 -27.08 -17.20 2.88
N GLU A 16 -26.99 -15.89 3.07
CA GLU A 16 -26.35 -15.00 2.09
C GLU A 16 -24.86 -15.29 2.01
N LEU A 17 -24.33 -15.29 0.80
CA LEU A 17 -22.90 -15.45 0.58
C LEU A 17 -22.14 -14.19 1.03
N PRO A 18 -20.96 -14.35 1.66
CA PRO A 18 -20.13 -13.19 2.00
C PRO A 18 -19.66 -12.48 0.72
N ILE A 19 -19.69 -11.14 0.75
CA ILE A 19 -19.18 -10.31 -0.36
C ILE A 19 -17.67 -10.47 -0.51
N TYR A 20 -16.97 -10.69 0.61
CA TYR A 20 -15.53 -10.93 0.67
C TYR A 20 -15.17 -11.79 1.89
N SER A 21 -14.15 -12.63 1.75
CA SER A 21 -13.64 -13.48 2.83
C SER A 21 -12.11 -13.43 2.88
N TRP A 22 -11.57 -13.27 4.08
CA TRP A 22 -10.13 -13.41 4.31
C TRP A 22 -9.78 -14.85 4.68
N ILE A 23 -8.87 -15.47 3.94
CA ILE A 23 -8.36 -16.82 4.21
C ILE A 23 -6.84 -16.77 4.23
N PRO A 24 -6.20 -16.96 5.40
CA PRO A 24 -6.78 -17.21 6.72
C PRO A 24 -7.55 -16.01 7.30
N SER A 25 -8.35 -16.25 8.34
CA SER A 25 -9.09 -15.18 9.01
C SER A 25 -8.14 -14.14 9.59
N ILE A 26 -8.48 -12.87 9.40
CA ILE A 26 -7.74 -11.73 9.96
C ILE A 26 -8.13 -11.38 11.40
N GLY A 27 -9.12 -12.08 11.97
CA GLY A 27 -9.67 -11.72 13.29
C GLY A 27 -10.27 -10.32 13.29
N THR A 28 -11.36 -10.12 12.56
CA THR A 28 -12.04 -8.81 12.48
C THR A 28 -12.51 -8.36 13.86
N SER A 29 -12.24 -7.10 14.22
CA SER A 29 -12.70 -6.50 15.47
C SER A 29 -13.83 -5.51 15.26
N ASN A 30 -13.76 -4.66 14.23
CA ASN A 30 -14.81 -3.70 13.90
C ASN A 30 -14.84 -3.41 12.39
N LEU A 31 -15.96 -2.82 11.93
CA LEU A 31 -16.17 -2.37 10.56
C LEU A 31 -16.91 -1.03 10.55
N VAL A 32 -16.36 -0.05 9.87
CA VAL A 32 -16.95 1.27 9.69
C VAL A 32 -17.03 1.60 8.21
N ARG A 33 -18.15 2.21 7.78
CA ARG A 33 -18.25 2.82 6.44
C ARG A 33 -17.86 4.29 6.51
N ILE A 34 -16.99 4.71 5.63
CA ILE A 34 -16.55 6.11 5.55
C ILE A 34 -17.63 6.95 4.87
N GLU A 35 -18.31 7.79 5.66
CA GLU A 35 -19.40 8.64 5.21
C GLU A 35 -19.26 10.08 5.75
N GLY A 36 -20.07 11.00 5.23
CA GLY A 36 -20.19 12.36 5.77
C GLY A 36 -18.92 13.19 5.71
N ASN A 37 -18.64 13.90 6.81
CA ASN A 37 -17.40 14.65 6.98
C ASN A 37 -16.25 13.66 7.22
N THR A 38 -15.30 13.63 6.29
CA THR A 38 -14.14 12.75 6.39
C THR A 38 -12.89 13.45 5.89
N ARG A 39 -11.77 13.26 6.59
CA ARG A 39 -10.45 13.66 6.12
C ARG A 39 -9.93 12.77 4.98
N PHE A 40 -10.62 11.65 4.68
CA PHE A 40 -10.27 10.70 3.63
C PHE A 40 -11.24 10.77 2.45
N PRO A 41 -11.29 11.87 1.66
CA PRO A 41 -12.31 12.07 0.63
C PRO A 41 -12.28 11.00 -0.47
N LYS A 42 -11.10 10.41 -0.75
CA LYS A 42 -10.94 9.30 -1.70
C LYS A 42 -11.47 7.96 -1.19
N TRP A 43 -11.77 7.85 0.11
CA TRP A 43 -12.30 6.65 0.75
C TRP A 43 -13.81 6.71 1.00
N ARG A 44 -14.44 7.82 0.62
CA ARG A 44 -15.88 7.99 0.82
C ARG A 44 -16.67 6.84 0.19
N GLY A 45 -17.51 6.20 1.00
CA GLY A 45 -18.30 5.03 0.63
C GLY A 45 -17.57 3.70 0.80
N ASP A 46 -16.26 3.70 1.05
CA ASP A 46 -15.50 2.49 1.32
C ASP A 46 -15.77 1.96 2.75
N LEU A 47 -15.59 0.68 2.94
CA LEU A 47 -15.59 0.03 4.24
C LEU A 47 -14.17 -0.04 4.77
N ILE A 48 -13.97 0.29 6.04
CA ILE A 48 -12.72 0.04 6.74
C ILE A 48 -12.99 -1.08 7.74
N VAL A 49 -12.16 -2.12 7.72
CA VAL A 49 -12.25 -3.28 8.59
C VAL A 49 -10.98 -3.35 9.43
N ALA A 50 -11.14 -3.34 10.75
CA ALA A 50 -10.01 -3.49 11.66
C ALA A 50 -9.74 -4.95 11.97
N SER A 51 -8.47 -5.31 12.18
CA SER A 51 -8.06 -6.68 12.44
C SER A 51 -7.17 -6.82 13.68
N LEU A 52 -7.42 -7.91 14.43
CA LEU A 52 -6.63 -8.32 15.59
C LEU A 52 -5.40 -9.14 15.18
N SER A 53 -5.59 -10.12 14.29
CA SER A 53 -4.53 -11.07 13.93
C SER A 53 -3.58 -10.52 12.88
N ASN A 54 -4.08 -9.64 12.01
CA ASN A 54 -3.33 -9.11 10.88
C ASN A 54 -2.74 -7.72 11.15
N VAL A 55 -2.96 -7.19 12.36
CA VAL A 55 -2.43 -5.91 12.89
C VAL A 55 -2.54 -4.74 11.90
N ALA A 56 -3.65 -4.70 11.17
CA ALA A 56 -3.88 -3.80 10.05
C ALA A 56 -5.32 -3.32 9.97
N LEU A 57 -5.53 -2.19 9.30
CA LEU A 57 -6.82 -1.85 8.70
C LEU A 57 -6.89 -2.43 7.29
N HIS A 58 -8.09 -2.83 6.89
CA HIS A 58 -8.38 -3.26 5.53
C HIS A 58 -9.43 -2.35 4.93
N ARG A 59 -9.06 -1.62 3.89
CA ARG A 59 -9.98 -0.80 3.12
C ARG A 59 -10.61 -1.64 2.03
N VAL A 60 -11.93 -1.70 2.00
CA VAL A 60 -12.70 -2.47 1.03
C VAL A 60 -13.61 -1.52 0.24
N ARG A 61 -13.40 -1.42 -1.04
CA ARG A 61 -14.30 -0.71 -1.95
C ARG A 61 -15.28 -1.65 -2.60
N LEU A 62 -16.56 -1.33 -2.47
CA LEU A 62 -17.63 -2.09 -3.10
C LEU A 62 -18.14 -1.37 -4.36
N ARG A 63 -18.42 -2.16 -5.39
CA ARG A 63 -19.13 -1.71 -6.57
C ARG A 63 -20.09 -2.81 -7.02
N GLU A 64 -21.37 -2.46 -7.16
CA GLU A 64 -22.42 -3.42 -7.57
C GLU A 64 -22.44 -4.69 -6.71
N GLY A 65 -22.29 -4.53 -5.38
CA GLY A 65 -22.27 -5.64 -4.43
C GLY A 65 -21.02 -6.52 -4.46
N ARG A 66 -19.94 -6.08 -5.11
CA ARG A 66 -18.65 -6.81 -5.17
C ARG A 66 -17.52 -6.00 -4.61
N ALA A 67 -16.60 -6.65 -3.90
CA ALA A 67 -15.34 -6.03 -3.49
C ALA A 67 -14.43 -5.90 -4.72
N ILE A 68 -14.13 -4.65 -5.12
CA ILE A 68 -13.27 -4.35 -6.27
C ILE A 68 -11.87 -3.87 -5.86
N ILE A 69 -11.71 -3.41 -4.62
CA ILE A 69 -10.44 -3.06 -3.99
C ILE A 69 -10.45 -3.66 -2.59
N VAL A 70 -9.39 -4.37 -2.23
CA VAL A 70 -9.08 -4.75 -0.85
C VAL A 70 -7.64 -4.37 -0.61
N GLU A 71 -7.44 -3.27 0.12
CA GLU A 71 -6.14 -2.71 0.45
C GLU A 71 -5.83 -2.94 1.92
N ARG A 72 -4.65 -3.48 2.22
CA ARG A 72 -4.17 -3.65 3.59
C ARG A 72 -3.34 -2.44 3.97
N ILE A 73 -3.67 -1.84 5.10
CA ILE A 73 -2.98 -0.68 5.68
C ILE A 73 -2.34 -1.15 6.99
N GLU A 74 -1.02 -1.26 6.99
CA GLU A 74 -0.25 -1.72 8.15
C GLU A 74 -0.36 -0.71 9.30
N ILE A 75 -0.72 -1.19 10.49
CA ILE A 75 -0.77 -0.39 11.73
C ILE A 75 0.29 -0.87 12.72
N GLY A 76 0.70 -2.13 12.59
CA GLY A 76 1.78 -2.71 13.39
C GLY A 76 1.38 -3.21 14.77
N ASN A 77 0.11 -3.04 15.19
CA ASN A 77 -0.42 -3.57 16.44
C ASN A 77 -1.89 -3.99 16.30
N ARG A 78 -2.38 -4.77 17.26
CA ARG A 78 -3.76 -5.29 17.28
C ARG A 78 -4.75 -4.16 17.52
N ILE A 79 -5.73 -4.03 16.61
CA ILE A 79 -6.76 -3.00 16.68
C ILE A 79 -8.00 -3.64 17.34
N ARG A 80 -8.33 -3.20 18.56
CA ARG A 80 -9.49 -3.70 19.32
C ARG A 80 -10.78 -3.13 18.80
N ASP A 81 -10.78 -1.85 18.49
CA ASP A 81 -11.92 -1.10 18.01
C ASP A 81 -11.48 0.14 17.25
N PHE A 82 -12.36 0.76 16.49
CA PHE A 82 -12.12 2.06 15.90
C PHE A 82 -13.42 2.74 15.47
N GLU A 83 -13.37 4.06 15.38
CA GLU A 83 -14.47 4.87 14.88
C GLU A 83 -13.98 6.03 14.00
N ALA A 84 -14.90 6.60 13.22
CA ALA A 84 -14.68 7.88 12.55
C ALA A 84 -15.09 9.01 13.50
N ALA A 85 -14.15 9.87 13.86
CA ALA A 85 -14.40 11.02 14.72
C ALA A 85 -15.14 12.14 13.99
N ASP A 86 -15.71 13.07 14.72
CA ASP A 86 -16.48 14.22 14.19
C ASP A 86 -15.64 15.12 13.26
N ASP A 87 -14.33 15.19 13.46
CA ASP A 87 -13.39 15.92 12.62
C ASP A 87 -12.99 15.16 11.34
N GLY A 88 -13.52 13.96 11.17
CA GLY A 88 -13.28 13.09 10.02
C GLY A 88 -12.00 12.28 10.07
N SER A 89 -11.25 12.30 11.18
CA SER A 89 -10.13 11.37 11.46
C SER A 89 -10.66 9.98 11.84
N LEU A 90 -9.77 8.98 11.89
CA LEU A 90 -10.09 7.67 12.44
C LEU A 90 -9.37 7.52 13.77
N VAL A 91 -10.11 7.18 14.83
CA VAL A 91 -9.54 6.90 16.16
C VAL A 91 -9.55 5.40 16.40
N LEU A 92 -8.39 4.82 16.63
CA LEU A 92 -8.18 3.39 16.84
C LEU A 92 -7.85 3.12 18.33
N LEU A 93 -8.55 2.18 18.90
CA LEU A 93 -8.19 1.58 20.21
C LEU A 93 -7.28 0.38 19.97
N MET A 94 -6.04 0.53 20.36
CA MET A 94 -5.00 -0.49 20.17
C MET A 94 -4.86 -1.38 21.40
N GLU A 95 -4.25 -2.56 21.25
CA GLU A 95 -3.79 -3.37 22.37
C GLU A 95 -2.36 -2.93 22.77
N PRO A 96 -2.03 -2.66 24.05
CA PRO A 96 -2.78 -2.97 25.28
C PRO A 96 -3.76 -1.88 25.77
N GLY A 97 -4.04 -0.81 25.04
CA GLY A 97 -5.00 0.21 25.47
C GLY A 97 -4.70 1.62 24.97
N ASP A 98 -3.76 1.76 24.04
CA ASP A 98 -3.41 3.04 23.44
C ASP A 98 -4.51 3.52 22.48
N LEU A 99 -4.70 4.83 22.40
CA LEU A 99 -5.53 5.47 21.38
C LEU A 99 -4.60 6.11 20.33
N ILE A 100 -4.84 5.76 19.07
CA ILE A 100 -4.13 6.33 17.92
C ILE A 100 -5.11 7.05 17.02
N THR A 101 -4.78 8.28 16.64
CA THR A 101 -5.55 9.03 15.63
C THR A 101 -4.85 8.92 14.29
N VAL A 102 -5.58 8.44 13.29
CA VAL A 102 -5.13 8.35 11.90
C VAL A 102 -5.73 9.49 11.10
N VAL A 103 -4.85 10.25 10.46
CA VAL A 103 -5.20 11.36 9.56
C VAL A 103 -4.48 11.18 8.23
N PRO A 104 -5.00 11.74 7.13
CA PRO A 104 -4.23 11.79 5.88
C PRO A 104 -2.95 12.59 6.10
N LEU A 105 -1.87 12.14 5.51
CA LEU A 105 -0.65 12.91 5.44
C LEU A 105 -0.80 13.99 4.37
N GLU A 106 -0.70 15.23 4.76
CA GLU A 106 -0.73 16.36 3.83
C GLU A 106 0.67 16.59 3.23
N ALA A 107 0.73 17.18 2.05
CA ALA A 107 2.02 17.47 1.40
C ALA A 107 2.91 18.42 2.24
N SER A 108 2.28 19.34 2.99
CA SER A 108 2.96 20.21 3.95
C SER A 108 3.66 19.41 5.06
N ASP A 109 3.00 18.38 5.59
CA ASP A 109 3.55 17.57 6.68
C ASP A 109 4.80 16.80 6.22
N VAL A 110 4.75 16.29 4.99
CA VAL A 110 5.94 15.65 4.38
C VAL A 110 7.07 16.64 4.18
N ALA A 111 6.76 17.88 3.80
CA ALA A 111 7.75 18.93 3.58
C ALA A 111 8.52 19.31 4.87
N GLU A 112 7.89 19.20 6.04
CA GLU A 112 8.51 19.48 7.35
C GLU A 112 9.44 18.35 7.82
N ILE A 113 9.34 17.14 7.24
CA ILE A 113 10.21 16.03 7.62
C ILE A 113 11.61 16.23 7.04
N THR A 114 12.56 16.49 7.89
CA THR A 114 13.95 16.74 7.50
C THR A 114 14.80 15.47 7.41
N ASP A 115 14.43 14.38 8.11
CA ASP A 115 15.12 13.09 8.00
C ASP A 115 14.79 12.43 6.66
N PRO A 116 15.80 12.23 5.77
CA PRO A 116 15.56 11.69 4.44
C PRO A 116 15.06 10.24 4.46
N LEU A 117 15.42 9.44 5.46
CA LEU A 117 14.95 8.04 5.55
C LEU A 117 13.48 7.99 5.94
N VAL A 118 13.08 8.76 6.94
CA VAL A 118 11.68 8.87 7.38
C VAL A 118 10.80 9.44 6.25
N ARG A 119 11.26 10.52 5.61
CA ARG A 119 10.58 11.13 4.47
C ARG A 119 10.45 10.16 3.30
N GLY A 120 11.52 9.44 2.96
CA GLY A 120 11.55 8.45 1.90
C GLY A 120 10.64 7.25 2.17
N GLU A 121 10.57 6.77 3.41
CA GLU A 121 9.66 5.71 3.83
C GLU A 121 8.19 6.11 3.64
N LEU A 122 7.81 7.31 4.06
CA LEU A 122 6.46 7.83 3.85
C LEU A 122 6.12 7.98 2.37
N LEU A 123 7.05 8.49 1.58
CA LEU A 123 6.88 8.67 0.14
C LEU A 123 6.86 7.34 -0.63
N TRP A 124 7.44 6.27 -0.06
CA TRP A 124 7.37 4.92 -0.63
C TRP A 124 5.92 4.44 -0.85
N ALA A 125 4.95 4.93 -0.07
CA ALA A 125 3.54 4.57 -0.20
C ALA A 125 3.01 4.74 -1.64
N GLN A 126 3.52 5.71 -2.41
CA GLN A 126 3.12 5.92 -3.81
C GLN A 126 3.68 4.85 -4.78
N CYS A 127 4.69 4.11 -4.35
CA CYS A 127 5.37 3.07 -5.14
C CYS A 127 4.88 1.66 -4.77
N SER A 128 4.52 1.46 -3.48
CA SER A 128 4.23 0.16 -2.88
C SER A 128 3.02 -0.56 -3.51
N GLY A 129 2.11 0.18 -4.15
CA GLY A 129 0.98 -0.40 -4.88
C GLY A 129 1.40 -1.27 -6.08
N CYS A 130 2.54 -0.95 -6.71
CA CYS A 130 3.05 -1.64 -7.89
C CYS A 130 4.35 -2.38 -7.64
N HIS A 131 5.15 -1.98 -6.65
CA HIS A 131 6.45 -2.56 -6.34
C HIS A 131 6.48 -3.17 -4.93
N ALA A 132 7.17 -4.29 -4.78
CA ALA A 132 7.58 -4.83 -3.49
C ALA A 132 9.00 -4.37 -3.14
N LEU A 133 9.34 -4.31 -1.85
CA LEU A 133 10.73 -4.15 -1.41
C LEU A 133 11.42 -5.50 -1.26
N ASP A 134 10.68 -6.54 -0.88
CA ASP A 134 11.21 -7.89 -0.70
C ASP A 134 10.72 -8.81 -1.82
N PRO A 135 11.61 -9.58 -2.48
CA PRO A 135 11.23 -10.54 -3.51
C PRO A 135 10.30 -11.66 -2.99
N THR A 136 10.30 -11.92 -1.67
CA THR A 136 9.41 -12.93 -1.06
C THR A 136 7.94 -12.49 -1.00
N GLU A 137 7.64 -11.20 -1.20
CA GLU A 137 6.28 -10.69 -1.25
C GLU A 137 5.51 -11.08 -2.54
N GLY A 138 6.18 -11.77 -3.46
CA GLY A 138 5.60 -12.19 -4.73
C GLY A 138 5.72 -11.14 -5.84
N VAL A 139 5.24 -11.51 -7.03
CA VAL A 139 5.27 -10.64 -8.23
C VAL A 139 4.10 -9.66 -8.14
N ARG A 140 4.42 -8.36 -8.24
CA ARG A 140 3.46 -7.26 -8.39
C ARG A 140 3.46 -6.75 -9.83
N GLN A 141 2.76 -5.66 -10.10
CA GLN A 141 2.73 -5.03 -11.41
C GLN A 141 4.12 -4.56 -11.87
N GLY A 142 4.98 -4.14 -10.95
CA GLY A 142 6.39 -3.79 -11.18
C GLY A 142 7.34 -4.80 -10.52
N PRO A 143 8.65 -4.74 -10.86
CA PRO A 143 9.66 -5.59 -10.24
C PRO A 143 9.87 -5.18 -8.77
N HIS A 144 10.41 -6.09 -7.94
CA HIS A 144 10.83 -5.70 -6.59
C HIS A 144 12.02 -4.75 -6.65
N LEU A 145 12.11 -3.85 -5.68
CA LEU A 145 13.12 -2.79 -5.63
C LEU A 145 14.23 -3.03 -4.58
N GLN A 146 14.24 -4.16 -3.88
CA GLN A 146 15.35 -4.52 -2.98
C GLN A 146 16.68 -4.50 -3.75
N GLY A 147 17.66 -3.74 -3.25
CA GLY A 147 18.98 -3.60 -3.89
C GLY A 147 18.93 -2.91 -5.26
N ILE A 148 17.97 -2.02 -5.50
CA ILE A 148 17.85 -1.33 -6.79
C ILE A 148 19.03 -0.41 -7.06
N VAL A 149 19.59 0.25 -6.05
CA VAL A 149 20.74 1.13 -6.19
C VAL A 149 21.98 0.32 -6.57
N GLY A 150 22.61 0.68 -7.69
CA GLY A 150 23.75 -0.06 -8.28
C GLY A 150 23.36 -1.23 -9.17
N ARG A 151 22.08 -1.66 -9.21
CA ARG A 151 21.60 -2.76 -10.04
C ARG A 151 21.57 -2.36 -11.52
N THR A 152 21.92 -3.29 -12.42
CA THR A 152 21.79 -3.06 -13.87
C THR A 152 20.32 -2.85 -14.24
N VAL A 153 20.04 -1.92 -15.16
CA VAL A 153 18.69 -1.68 -15.68
C VAL A 153 18.15 -2.98 -16.30
N ALA A 154 16.86 -3.23 -16.10
CA ALA A 154 16.14 -4.40 -16.63
C ALA A 154 16.72 -5.78 -16.27
N SER A 155 17.44 -5.89 -15.17
CA SER A 155 18.16 -7.14 -14.82
C SER A 155 17.43 -8.04 -13.80
N GLN A 156 16.24 -7.66 -13.33
CA GLN A 156 15.50 -8.49 -12.36
C GLN A 156 15.00 -9.77 -13.03
N PRO A 157 15.42 -10.97 -12.58
CA PRO A 157 14.95 -12.23 -13.16
C PRO A 157 13.44 -12.42 -12.99
N GLY A 158 12.79 -12.97 -14.03
CA GLY A 158 11.37 -13.31 -13.99
C GLY A 158 10.42 -12.13 -14.15
N TYR A 159 10.92 -10.92 -14.37
CA TYR A 159 10.11 -9.75 -14.70
C TYR A 159 10.28 -9.35 -16.18
N GLU A 160 9.16 -9.13 -16.87
CA GLU A 160 9.16 -8.71 -18.28
C GLU A 160 9.20 -7.18 -18.39
N TYR A 161 10.38 -6.68 -18.72
CA TYR A 161 10.61 -5.24 -18.91
C TYR A 161 10.20 -4.77 -20.31
N SER A 162 9.89 -3.48 -20.44
CA SER A 162 9.72 -2.84 -21.74
C SER A 162 11.00 -2.92 -22.58
N GLN A 163 10.86 -2.98 -23.90
CA GLN A 163 12.00 -3.06 -24.82
C GLN A 163 12.99 -1.91 -24.64
N VAL A 164 12.50 -0.69 -24.34
CA VAL A 164 13.35 0.47 -24.11
C VAL A 164 14.26 0.27 -22.90
N LEU A 165 13.76 -0.28 -21.80
CA LEU A 165 14.57 -0.57 -20.61
C LEU A 165 15.53 -1.74 -20.85
N GLN A 166 15.09 -2.79 -21.57
CA GLN A 166 15.96 -3.92 -21.93
C GLN A 166 17.14 -3.51 -22.81
N GLY A 167 16.96 -2.50 -23.66
CA GLY A 167 18.00 -1.97 -24.53
C GLY A 167 18.97 -1.00 -23.86
N MET A 168 18.77 -0.66 -22.57
CA MET A 168 19.65 0.28 -21.86
C MET A 168 20.87 -0.42 -21.26
N ASP A 169 22.06 -0.07 -21.71
CA ASP A 169 23.34 -0.46 -21.06
C ASP A 169 23.67 0.54 -19.94
N ALA A 170 22.96 0.46 -18.84
CA ALA A 170 23.06 1.39 -17.72
C ALA A 170 22.84 0.69 -16.36
N ARG A 171 23.22 1.39 -15.29
CA ARG A 171 22.93 1.00 -13.91
C ARG A 171 22.04 2.04 -13.24
N TRP A 172 21.25 1.59 -12.29
CA TRP A 172 20.49 2.45 -11.40
C TRP A 172 21.39 3.08 -10.35
N THR A 173 22.12 4.13 -10.73
CA THR A 173 22.81 5.00 -9.77
C THR A 173 21.81 5.99 -9.15
N GLU A 174 22.23 6.74 -8.13
CA GLU A 174 21.38 7.77 -7.55
C GLU A 174 20.97 8.82 -8.61
N GLU A 175 21.87 9.19 -9.51
CA GLU A 175 21.63 10.16 -10.59
C GLU A 175 20.64 9.62 -11.62
N THR A 176 20.79 8.35 -12.05
CA THR A 176 19.88 7.76 -13.02
C THR A 176 18.50 7.48 -12.41
N LEU A 177 18.45 7.13 -11.12
CA LEU A 177 17.20 7.01 -10.38
C LEU A 177 16.52 8.37 -10.22
N ASP A 178 17.25 9.45 -9.88
CA ASP A 178 16.69 10.80 -9.83
C ASP A 178 16.09 11.20 -11.18
N ALA A 179 16.82 11.00 -12.27
CA ALA A 179 16.34 11.33 -13.60
C ALA A 179 15.10 10.50 -13.98
N TYR A 180 15.10 9.21 -13.69
CA TYR A 180 13.97 8.32 -13.96
C TYR A 180 12.75 8.67 -13.12
N LEU A 181 12.93 8.86 -11.81
CA LEU A 181 11.84 9.21 -10.89
C LEU A 181 11.25 10.60 -11.18
N ARG A 182 12.02 11.53 -11.72
CA ARG A 182 11.52 12.87 -12.10
C ARG A 182 10.49 12.79 -13.23
N ASP A 183 10.76 11.97 -14.24
CA ASP A 183 9.88 11.75 -15.38
C ASP A 183 10.24 10.45 -16.10
N PRO A 184 9.59 9.33 -15.73
CA PRO A 184 9.91 8.02 -16.32
C PRO A 184 9.72 7.96 -17.84
N GLN A 185 8.72 8.67 -18.38
CA GLN A 185 8.44 8.66 -19.81
C GLN A 185 9.43 9.53 -20.60
N ALA A 186 9.93 10.62 -20.02
CA ALA A 186 10.98 11.42 -20.63
C ALA A 186 12.34 10.72 -20.60
N PHE A 187 12.64 9.99 -19.50
CA PHE A 187 13.89 9.23 -19.35
C PHE A 187 13.95 8.00 -20.29
N ALA A 188 12.86 7.25 -20.36
CA ALA A 188 12.73 6.02 -21.14
C ALA A 188 11.40 6.01 -21.91
N PRO A 189 11.31 6.71 -23.06
CA PRO A 189 10.08 6.79 -23.84
C PRO A 189 9.59 5.41 -24.28
N GLY A 190 8.34 5.09 -23.93
CA GLY A 190 7.75 3.78 -24.19
C GLY A 190 7.97 2.73 -23.08
N ASN A 191 8.49 3.13 -21.91
CA ASN A 191 8.45 2.25 -20.76
C ASN A 191 7.00 2.04 -20.29
N THR A 192 6.75 0.91 -19.63
CA THR A 192 5.40 0.48 -19.20
C THR A 192 4.97 1.00 -17.83
N MET A 193 5.87 1.68 -17.11
CA MET A 193 5.56 2.24 -15.79
C MET A 193 4.60 3.43 -15.92
N GLN A 194 3.38 3.27 -15.43
CA GLN A 194 2.32 4.29 -15.46
C GLN A 194 2.45 5.23 -14.24
N PHE A 195 3.49 6.05 -14.25
CA PHE A 195 3.80 6.98 -13.16
C PHE A 195 4.21 8.35 -13.71
N SER A 196 3.62 9.41 -13.15
CA SER A 196 3.86 10.80 -13.63
C SER A 196 5.17 11.41 -13.12
N GLY A 197 5.85 10.70 -12.23
CA GLY A 197 7.11 11.13 -11.61
C GLY A 197 6.92 11.96 -10.35
N VAL A 198 8.00 12.07 -9.58
CA VAL A 198 8.13 12.89 -8.36
C VAL A 198 8.83 14.19 -8.78
N LYS A 199 8.12 15.33 -8.71
CA LYS A 199 8.65 16.60 -9.24
C LYS A 199 9.57 17.31 -8.26
N ASP A 200 9.36 17.17 -6.95
CA ASP A 200 10.22 17.75 -5.93
C ASP A 200 11.56 16.99 -5.83
N PRO A 201 12.70 17.67 -5.97
CA PRO A 201 14.03 17.02 -5.89
C PRO A 201 14.35 16.49 -4.48
N VAL A 202 13.83 17.13 -3.42
CA VAL A 202 14.05 16.68 -2.03
C VAL A 202 13.31 15.37 -1.79
N ASP A 203 12.09 15.23 -2.31
CA ASP A 203 11.31 14.00 -2.24
C ASP A 203 12.00 12.86 -3.00
N ARG A 204 12.54 13.13 -4.21
CA ARG A 204 13.26 12.12 -4.97
C ARG A 204 14.51 11.65 -4.23
N ALA A 205 15.30 12.59 -3.70
CA ALA A 205 16.49 12.26 -2.90
C ALA A 205 16.13 11.41 -1.66
N ALA A 206 15.03 11.73 -0.99
CA ALA A 206 14.54 10.99 0.16
C ALA A 206 14.13 9.55 -0.22
N ILE A 207 13.38 9.38 -1.32
CA ILE A 207 13.00 8.06 -1.84
C ILE A 207 14.24 7.24 -2.19
N ILE A 208 15.22 7.82 -2.89
CA ILE A 208 16.45 7.14 -3.26
C ILE A 208 17.26 6.75 -2.02
N SER A 209 17.37 7.63 -1.04
CA SER A 209 18.02 7.34 0.25
C SER A 209 17.35 6.17 0.98
N TYR A 210 16.01 6.14 1.01
CA TYR A 210 15.27 5.03 1.59
C TYR A 210 15.51 3.71 0.84
N LEU A 211 15.44 3.72 -0.50
CA LEU A 211 15.68 2.55 -1.33
C LEU A 211 17.11 2.02 -1.22
N SER A 212 18.10 2.88 -0.95
CA SER A 212 19.49 2.46 -0.77
C SER A 212 19.72 1.63 0.51
N THR A 213 18.77 1.67 1.43
CA THR A 213 18.82 0.87 2.69
C THR A 213 18.15 -0.50 2.57
N LYS A 214 17.55 -0.84 1.43
CA LYS A 214 16.73 -2.08 1.25
C LYS A 214 17.43 -3.21 0.50
#